data_a9b061df9fe93d184c9aefd24e0bfa53
#
_entry.id   a9b061df9fe93d184c9aefd24e0bfa53
#
_cell.length_a   1.000
_cell.length_b   1.000
_cell.length_c   1.000
_cell.angle_alpha   90.00
_cell.angle_beta   90.00
_cell.angle_gamma   90.00
#
_symmetry.space_group_name_H-M   'P 1'
#
loop_
_entity.id
_entity.type
_entity.pdbx_description
1 polymer ?
#
loop_
_entity_poly.entity_id
_entity_poly.type
_entity_poly.pdbx_seq_one_letter_code
_entity_poly.pdbx_strand_id
1 'polypeptide(L)'
;MFGFGQLIDILKENPKKIVFTEGTDPRILEASSRLLASNFLAPILIGKPEEVEAAAEKSGFNIRGAEIIDPANYDRMDEMIEMFCELRKKKGVTPEQARGVLSQANYFGTMLVKMGVADSLLGGATYSTADTVRPALQLIKTKPGNSIVSSCFIMVRPAATGENEVLAMADCAINIHPTEDELVEIAGETAECARIFGIDPQVAFLSYSTLGSGKGEDVDKMRNAAAKTKAKFPNLPIEGEIQFDAAVSPRVARTKCKDSEVAGHANTFIFPDINAGNIGYKIAQRLGNFEAYGPILLGLNAPVNDLSRGCNAAEVYSMAIITAALA
;
A
#
# COMPACT_ATOMS: atom_id res chain seq x y z
N MET A 1 14.85 7.99 -10.64
CA MET A 1 14.09 7.68 -9.40
C MET A 1 13.00 8.73 -9.26
N PHE A 2 11.77 8.32 -9.06
CA PHE A 2 10.63 9.20 -8.81
C PHE A 2 10.91 10.03 -7.55
N GLY A 3 10.69 11.36 -7.62
CA GLY A 3 11.17 12.26 -6.55
C GLY A 3 10.27 12.36 -5.31
N PHE A 4 9.09 11.74 -5.30
CA PHE A 4 8.09 11.79 -4.22
C PHE A 4 7.80 13.20 -3.68
N GLY A 5 8.05 14.26 -4.48
CA GLY A 5 7.96 15.66 -4.02
C GLY A 5 6.62 15.96 -3.34
N GLN A 6 5.51 15.60 -3.98
CA GLN A 6 4.17 15.83 -3.44
C GLN A 6 3.94 15.08 -2.10
N LEU A 7 4.41 13.82 -1.99
CA LEU A 7 4.29 13.05 -0.75
C LEU A 7 5.14 13.65 0.37
N ILE A 8 6.35 14.10 0.03
CA ILE A 8 7.25 14.77 0.99
C ILE A 8 6.64 16.09 1.46
N ASP A 9 5.99 16.85 0.58
CA ASP A 9 5.33 18.10 0.96
C ASP A 9 4.14 17.85 1.89
N ILE A 10 3.34 16.81 1.65
CA ILE A 10 2.29 16.35 2.59
C ILE A 10 2.88 16.05 3.97
N LEU A 11 4.02 15.33 4.02
CA LEU A 11 4.67 14.95 5.29
C LEU A 11 5.34 16.14 5.99
N LYS A 12 5.82 17.16 5.27
CA LYS A 12 6.33 18.39 5.86
C LYS A 12 5.23 19.24 6.49
N GLU A 13 4.06 19.30 5.83
CA GLU A 13 2.90 20.03 6.35
C GLU A 13 2.24 19.29 7.52
N ASN A 14 2.29 17.97 7.54
CA ASN A 14 1.72 17.11 8.57
C ASN A 14 2.71 16.02 9.00
N PRO A 15 3.68 16.34 9.90
CA PRO A 15 4.71 15.41 10.33
C PRO A 15 4.14 14.12 10.92
N LYS A 16 4.66 12.99 10.48
CA LYS A 16 4.21 11.65 10.87
C LYS A 16 5.31 10.84 11.53
N LYS A 17 4.88 9.81 12.31
CA LYS A 17 5.77 8.78 12.85
C LYS A 17 5.51 7.46 12.15
N ILE A 18 6.56 6.75 11.77
CA ILE A 18 6.50 5.43 11.14
C ILE A 18 7.25 4.39 11.96
N VAL A 19 6.60 3.24 12.20
CA VAL A 19 7.23 2.09 12.86
C VAL A 19 7.92 1.21 11.84
N PHE A 20 9.17 0.84 12.13
CA PHE A 20 9.91 -0.23 11.48
C PHE A 20 10.07 -1.39 12.43
N THR A 21 9.61 -2.57 12.05
CA THR A 21 9.57 -3.75 12.90
C THR A 21 10.92 -4.49 13.00
N GLU A 22 11.85 -4.23 12.09
CA GLU A 22 13.18 -4.86 12.06
C GLU A 22 14.28 -3.84 12.30
N GLY A 23 14.32 -3.28 13.52
CA GLY A 23 15.21 -2.16 13.87
C GLY A 23 16.72 -2.43 13.76
N THR A 24 17.15 -3.68 13.67
CA THR A 24 18.57 -4.06 13.47
C THR A 24 18.95 -4.36 12.02
N ASP A 25 17.96 -4.39 11.08
CA ASP A 25 18.24 -4.68 9.67
C ASP A 25 18.98 -3.51 9.01
N PRO A 26 20.13 -3.74 8.34
CA PRO A 26 20.95 -2.66 7.76
C PRO A 26 20.19 -1.82 6.73
N ARG A 27 19.23 -2.39 5.99
CA ARG A 27 18.41 -1.68 5.00
C ARG A 27 17.45 -0.69 5.68
N ILE A 28 16.89 -1.11 6.82
CA ILE A 28 16.03 -0.27 7.66
C ILE A 28 16.85 0.86 8.30
N LEU A 29 18.03 0.55 8.83
CA LEU A 29 18.93 1.52 9.42
C LEU A 29 19.39 2.58 8.42
N GLU A 30 19.76 2.17 7.19
CA GLU A 30 20.11 3.10 6.10
C GLU A 30 18.92 4.01 5.74
N ALA A 31 17.75 3.44 5.53
CA ALA A 31 16.55 4.20 5.21
C ALA A 31 16.19 5.19 6.33
N SER A 32 16.24 4.74 7.60
CA SER A 32 15.96 5.58 8.76
C SER A 32 16.96 6.73 8.90
N SER A 33 18.24 6.49 8.66
CA SER A 33 19.27 7.53 8.64
C SER A 33 18.99 8.61 7.59
N ARG A 34 18.53 8.22 6.40
CA ARG A 34 18.13 9.15 5.33
C ARG A 34 16.86 9.93 5.67
N LEU A 35 15.87 9.30 6.28
CA LEU A 35 14.63 9.95 6.74
C LEU A 35 14.92 11.00 7.79
N LEU A 36 15.76 10.69 8.79
CA LEU A 36 16.18 11.61 9.84
C LEU A 36 16.96 12.80 9.28
N ALA A 37 17.87 12.56 8.35
CA ALA A 37 18.60 13.63 7.67
C ALA A 37 17.70 14.59 6.88
N SER A 38 16.59 14.08 6.36
CA SER A 38 15.60 14.85 5.59
C SER A 38 14.54 15.56 6.45
N ASN A 39 14.41 15.16 7.72
CA ASN A 39 13.57 15.78 8.77
C ASN A 39 12.10 16.02 8.42
N PHE A 40 11.46 15.10 7.66
CA PHE A 40 10.04 15.16 7.35
C PHE A 40 9.25 13.95 7.84
N LEU A 41 9.92 12.90 8.33
CA LEU A 41 9.30 11.68 8.84
C LEU A 41 10.13 11.13 10.00
N ALA A 42 9.48 10.82 11.13
CA ALA A 42 10.12 10.34 12.32
C ALA A 42 10.08 8.80 12.43
N PRO A 43 11.20 8.09 12.30
CA PRO A 43 11.23 6.64 12.44
C PRO A 43 11.20 6.21 13.91
N ILE A 44 10.41 5.15 14.18
CA ILE A 44 10.42 4.34 15.40
C ILE A 44 10.99 2.97 15.05
N LEU A 45 12.07 2.56 15.70
CA LEU A 45 12.76 1.29 15.48
C LEU A 45 12.42 0.30 16.59
N ILE A 46 11.87 -0.86 16.25
CA ILE A 46 11.57 -1.92 17.23
C ILE A 46 12.81 -2.78 17.46
N GLY A 47 13.24 -2.88 18.71
CA GLY A 47 14.37 -3.69 19.13
C GLY A 47 14.97 -3.20 20.43
N LYS A 48 15.93 -3.95 20.95
CA LYS A 48 16.68 -3.50 22.14
C LYS A 48 17.63 -2.36 21.75
N PRO A 49 17.64 -1.24 22.50
CA PRO A 49 18.46 -0.07 22.16
C PRO A 49 19.92 -0.43 21.86
N GLU A 50 20.55 -1.24 22.71
CA GLU A 50 21.96 -1.60 22.57
C GLU A 50 22.22 -2.41 21.29
N GLU A 51 21.28 -3.27 20.88
CA GLU A 51 21.41 -4.09 19.68
C GLU A 51 21.20 -3.23 18.42
N VAL A 52 20.23 -2.31 18.44
CA VAL A 52 19.92 -1.41 17.32
C VAL A 52 21.06 -0.40 17.10
N GLU A 53 21.56 0.22 18.18
CA GLU A 53 22.67 1.16 18.15
C GLU A 53 23.97 0.50 17.67
N ALA A 54 24.28 -0.70 18.17
CA ALA A 54 25.47 -1.46 17.73
C ALA A 54 25.36 -1.88 16.24
N ALA A 55 24.15 -2.26 15.78
CA ALA A 55 23.94 -2.58 14.38
C ALA A 55 24.10 -1.35 13.48
N ALA A 56 23.62 -0.18 13.91
CA ALA A 56 23.75 1.08 13.19
C ALA A 56 25.22 1.52 13.10
N GLU A 57 25.97 1.44 14.21
CA GLU A 57 27.40 1.75 14.25
C GLU A 57 28.19 0.83 13.32
N LYS A 58 27.96 -0.49 13.40
CA LYS A 58 28.60 -1.50 12.55
C LYS A 58 28.33 -1.24 11.06
N SER A 59 27.13 -0.78 10.72
CA SER A 59 26.72 -0.49 9.35
C SER A 59 27.10 0.92 8.88
N GLY A 60 27.59 1.79 9.79
CA GLY A 60 28.01 3.16 9.48
C GLY A 60 26.84 4.15 9.29
N PHE A 61 25.64 3.84 9.79
CA PHE A 61 24.47 4.69 9.66
C PHE A 61 24.20 5.50 10.93
N ASN A 62 23.89 6.79 10.77
CA ASN A 62 23.53 7.66 11.86
C ASN A 62 22.02 7.63 12.08
N ILE A 63 21.57 7.03 13.17
CA ILE A 63 20.16 6.95 13.57
C ILE A 63 19.83 7.87 14.77
N ARG A 64 20.70 8.82 15.09
CA ARG A 64 20.43 9.76 16.20
C ARG A 64 19.18 10.59 15.90
N GLY A 65 18.20 10.49 16.78
CA GLY A 65 16.88 11.10 16.65
C GLY A 65 15.76 10.11 16.30
N ALA A 66 16.10 8.86 15.95
CA ALA A 66 15.10 7.80 15.94
C ALA A 66 14.66 7.44 17.36
N GLU A 67 13.39 7.15 17.54
CA GLU A 67 12.87 6.53 18.77
C GLU A 67 13.13 5.01 18.67
N ILE A 68 13.73 4.41 19.70
CA ILE A 68 13.96 2.97 19.77
C ILE A 68 13.09 2.40 20.88
N ILE A 69 12.24 1.41 20.57
CA ILE A 69 11.33 0.82 21.55
C ILE A 69 11.60 -0.68 21.66
N ASP A 70 11.94 -1.10 22.89
CA ASP A 70 12.07 -2.52 23.24
C ASP A 70 10.72 -3.05 23.75
N PRO A 71 10.10 -4.03 23.08
CA PRO A 71 8.87 -4.66 23.57
C PRO A 71 8.98 -5.23 24.98
N ALA A 72 10.16 -5.68 25.38
CA ALA A 72 10.38 -6.27 26.71
C ALA A 72 10.35 -5.24 27.85
N ASN A 73 10.67 -3.98 27.55
CA ASN A 73 10.80 -2.88 28.50
C ASN A 73 9.88 -1.69 28.19
N TYR A 74 8.75 -1.93 27.53
CA TYR A 74 7.82 -0.87 27.13
C TYR A 74 6.93 -0.45 28.31
N ASP A 75 7.00 0.81 28.72
CA ASP A 75 6.31 1.33 29.91
C ASP A 75 4.79 1.19 29.87
N ARG A 76 4.18 1.24 28.67
CA ARG A 76 2.73 1.10 28.47
C ARG A 76 2.32 -0.32 28.07
N MET A 77 3.10 -1.35 28.39
CA MET A 77 2.83 -2.73 27.99
C MET A 77 1.51 -3.24 28.58
N ASP A 78 1.18 -2.92 29.83
CA ASP A 78 -0.07 -3.39 30.46
C ASP A 78 -1.31 -2.77 29.78
N GLU A 79 -1.28 -1.47 29.45
CA GLU A 79 -2.32 -0.82 28.65
C GLU A 79 -2.46 -1.46 27.26
N MET A 80 -1.33 -1.78 26.61
CA MET A 80 -1.32 -2.46 25.32
C MET A 80 -1.95 -3.85 25.41
N ILE A 81 -1.67 -4.61 26.46
CA ILE A 81 -2.25 -5.93 26.71
C ILE A 81 -3.76 -5.84 26.92
N GLU A 82 -4.24 -4.89 27.72
CA GLU A 82 -5.66 -4.68 27.95
C GLU A 82 -6.39 -4.37 26.64
N MET A 83 -5.86 -3.44 25.83
CA MET A 83 -6.42 -3.11 24.51
C MET A 83 -6.38 -4.31 23.56
N PHE A 84 -5.30 -5.08 23.53
CA PHE A 84 -5.21 -6.27 22.69
C PHE A 84 -6.27 -7.32 23.10
N CYS A 85 -6.44 -7.59 24.37
CA CYS A 85 -7.47 -8.51 24.88
C CYS A 85 -8.88 -8.04 24.49
N GLU A 86 -9.19 -6.75 24.59
CA GLU A 86 -10.49 -6.21 24.18
C GLU A 86 -10.71 -6.36 22.67
N LEU A 87 -9.71 -6.06 21.84
CA LEU A 87 -9.77 -6.25 20.39
C LEU A 87 -10.00 -7.72 19.99
N ARG A 88 -9.47 -8.65 20.80
CA ARG A 88 -9.51 -10.10 20.56
C ARG A 88 -10.46 -10.85 21.48
N LYS A 89 -11.34 -10.18 22.23
CA LYS A 89 -12.24 -10.79 23.21
C LYS A 89 -13.10 -11.94 22.67
N LYS A 90 -13.57 -11.82 21.41
CA LYS A 90 -14.32 -12.90 20.73
C LYS A 90 -13.51 -14.19 20.56
N LYS A 91 -12.18 -14.14 20.68
CA LYS A 91 -11.27 -15.28 20.61
C LYS A 91 -10.82 -15.77 21.99
N GLY A 92 -11.27 -15.13 23.07
CA GLY A 92 -10.95 -15.51 24.44
C GLY A 92 -9.45 -15.39 24.79
N VAL A 93 -8.74 -14.43 24.22
CA VAL A 93 -7.29 -14.24 24.45
C VAL A 93 -7.09 -13.75 25.89
N THR A 94 -6.21 -14.45 26.65
CA THR A 94 -5.83 -14.08 28.01
C THR A 94 -4.70 -13.03 28.01
N PRO A 95 -4.53 -12.25 29.09
CA PRO A 95 -3.41 -11.31 29.21
C PRO A 95 -2.02 -11.96 29.05
N GLU A 96 -1.84 -13.18 29.53
CA GLU A 96 -0.59 -13.93 29.38
C GLU A 96 -0.33 -14.28 27.91
N GLN A 97 -1.36 -14.75 27.20
CA GLN A 97 -1.27 -15.03 25.77
C GLN A 97 -1.01 -13.74 24.96
N ALA A 98 -1.70 -12.64 25.33
CA ALA A 98 -1.48 -11.35 24.71
C ALA A 98 -0.02 -10.87 24.86
N ARG A 99 0.55 -10.96 26.07
CA ARG A 99 1.96 -10.62 26.33
C ARG A 99 2.91 -11.46 25.47
N GLY A 100 2.64 -12.78 25.32
CA GLY A 100 3.43 -13.66 24.46
C GLY A 100 3.36 -13.26 22.97
N VAL A 101 2.20 -12.85 22.48
CA VAL A 101 2.04 -12.38 21.09
C VAL A 101 2.70 -11.01 20.89
N LEU A 102 2.57 -10.11 21.85
CA LEU A 102 3.12 -8.75 21.81
C LEU A 102 4.64 -8.69 21.99
N SER A 103 5.31 -9.80 22.31
CA SER A 103 6.78 -9.90 22.21
C SER A 103 7.28 -9.95 20.76
N GLN A 104 6.39 -10.22 19.78
CA GLN A 104 6.72 -10.25 18.37
C GLN A 104 6.65 -8.82 17.79
N ALA A 105 7.71 -8.37 17.14
CA ALA A 105 7.85 -6.99 16.66
C ALA A 105 6.72 -6.55 15.71
N ASN A 106 6.22 -7.45 14.85
CA ASN A 106 5.10 -7.16 13.93
C ASN A 106 3.79 -6.88 14.68
N TYR A 107 3.43 -7.68 15.69
CA TYR A 107 2.25 -7.44 16.53
C TYR A 107 2.43 -6.21 17.41
N PHE A 108 3.59 -6.07 18.04
CA PHE A 108 3.91 -4.92 18.88
C PHE A 108 3.86 -3.61 18.11
N GLY A 109 4.54 -3.54 16.96
CA GLY A 109 4.53 -2.37 16.08
C GLY A 109 3.12 -2.01 15.59
N THR A 110 2.32 -3.03 15.23
CA THR A 110 0.91 -2.80 14.85
C THR A 110 0.08 -2.24 16.00
N MET A 111 0.34 -2.68 17.24
CA MET A 111 -0.33 -2.09 18.41
C MET A 111 0.14 -0.67 18.72
N LEU A 112 1.39 -0.29 18.47
CA LEU A 112 1.82 1.11 18.57
C LEU A 112 1.01 2.01 17.64
N VAL A 113 0.76 1.57 16.41
CA VAL A 113 -0.13 2.29 15.48
C VAL A 113 -1.56 2.31 16.02
N LYS A 114 -2.07 1.19 16.50
CA LYS A 114 -3.45 1.10 17.05
C LYS A 114 -3.66 2.01 18.26
N MET A 115 -2.64 2.19 19.09
CA MET A 115 -2.66 3.06 20.27
C MET A 115 -2.41 4.54 19.92
N GLY A 116 -2.16 4.89 18.67
CA GLY A 116 -1.85 6.25 18.24
C GLY A 116 -0.46 6.76 18.68
N VAL A 117 0.45 5.85 19.03
CA VAL A 117 1.88 6.19 19.32
C VAL A 117 2.61 6.49 18.01
N ALA A 118 2.22 5.81 16.94
CA ALA A 118 2.70 6.04 15.58
C ALA A 118 1.53 6.15 14.61
N ASP A 119 1.76 6.76 13.45
CA ASP A 119 0.75 6.97 12.42
C ASP A 119 0.68 5.81 11.42
N SER A 120 1.79 5.11 11.22
CA SER A 120 1.92 4.05 10.21
C SER A 120 2.98 3.02 10.56
N LEU A 121 2.97 1.88 9.85
CA LEU A 121 3.94 0.80 10.00
C LEU A 121 4.45 0.32 8.65
N LEU A 122 5.75 0.05 8.58
CA LEU A 122 6.40 -0.63 7.47
C LEU A 122 7.27 -1.77 8.02
N GLY A 123 7.02 -2.99 7.55
CA GLY A 123 7.74 -4.18 7.98
C GLY A 123 7.79 -5.24 6.87
N GLY A 124 8.30 -6.43 7.15
CA GLY A 124 8.35 -7.55 6.19
C GLY A 124 9.69 -7.75 5.49
N ALA A 125 10.72 -6.97 5.83
CA ALA A 125 12.05 -7.15 5.25
C ALA A 125 12.68 -8.51 5.58
N THR A 126 12.26 -9.16 6.67
CA THR A 126 12.82 -10.44 7.14
C THR A 126 11.78 -11.56 7.31
N TYR A 127 10.49 -11.26 7.23
CA TYR A 127 9.41 -12.22 7.41
C TYR A 127 8.39 -12.20 6.25
N SER A 128 7.37 -13.03 6.30
CA SER A 128 6.41 -13.16 5.20
C SER A 128 5.36 -12.05 5.19
N THR A 129 4.82 -11.73 4.00
CA THR A 129 3.67 -10.82 3.84
C THR A 129 2.49 -11.19 4.77
N ALA A 130 2.25 -12.48 5.00
CA ALA A 130 1.20 -12.92 5.91
C ALA A 130 1.45 -12.48 7.37
N ASP A 131 2.71 -12.32 7.77
CA ASP A 131 3.08 -11.90 9.11
C ASP A 131 2.96 -10.37 9.29
N THR A 132 2.96 -9.60 8.21
CA THR A 132 2.59 -8.18 8.20
C THR A 132 1.06 -8.00 8.16
N VAL A 133 0.40 -8.69 7.24
CA VAL A 133 -1.04 -8.49 6.97
C VAL A 133 -1.92 -9.03 8.10
N ARG A 134 -1.54 -10.16 8.73
CA ARG A 134 -2.33 -10.77 9.80
C ARG A 134 -2.53 -9.86 11.03
N PRO A 135 -1.50 -9.25 11.63
CA PRO A 135 -1.68 -8.27 12.70
C PRO A 135 -2.52 -7.05 12.24
N ALA A 136 -2.28 -6.54 11.04
CA ALA A 136 -3.03 -5.41 10.50
C ALA A 136 -4.54 -5.72 10.43
N LEU A 137 -4.93 -6.86 9.86
CA LEU A 137 -6.33 -7.28 9.80
C LEU A 137 -6.95 -7.53 11.18
N GLN A 138 -6.16 -8.04 12.12
CA GLN A 138 -6.66 -8.38 13.46
C GLN A 138 -6.84 -7.16 14.36
N LEU A 139 -5.98 -6.16 14.25
CA LEU A 139 -5.85 -5.06 15.21
C LEU A 139 -6.25 -3.70 14.61
N ILE A 140 -5.76 -3.38 13.42
CA ILE A 140 -6.12 -2.15 12.71
C ILE A 140 -7.50 -2.27 12.09
N LYS A 141 -7.78 -3.41 11.43
CA LYS A 141 -9.00 -3.72 10.68
C LYS A 141 -9.17 -2.81 9.46
N THR A 142 -10.22 -3.09 8.69
CA THR A 142 -10.63 -2.22 7.58
C THR A 142 -11.24 -0.91 8.10
N LYS A 143 -11.09 0.15 7.33
CA LYS A 143 -11.76 1.43 7.60
C LYS A 143 -13.28 1.29 7.47
N PRO A 144 -14.06 2.17 8.12
CA PRO A 144 -15.53 2.14 8.01
C PRO A 144 -15.98 2.22 6.54
N GLY A 145 -16.87 1.30 6.16
CA GLY A 145 -17.39 1.21 4.80
C GLY A 145 -16.62 0.27 3.88
N ASN A 146 -15.48 -0.26 4.31
CA ASN A 146 -14.71 -1.27 3.57
C ASN A 146 -14.87 -2.66 4.20
N SER A 147 -15.05 -3.66 3.35
CA SER A 147 -15.12 -5.07 3.75
C SER A 147 -13.79 -5.81 3.58
N ILE A 148 -12.92 -5.31 2.70
CA ILE A 148 -11.65 -5.95 2.32
C ILE A 148 -10.46 -5.00 2.48
N VAL A 149 -9.28 -5.60 2.51
CA VAL A 149 -8.00 -4.94 2.23
C VAL A 149 -7.63 -5.28 0.79
N SER A 150 -7.19 -4.30 0.04
CA SER A 150 -6.71 -4.46 -1.32
C SER A 150 -5.27 -3.99 -1.47
N SER A 151 -4.72 -4.13 -2.67
CA SER A 151 -3.38 -3.65 -2.96
C SER A 151 -3.32 -2.89 -4.28
N CYS A 152 -2.47 -1.87 -4.35
CA CYS A 152 -2.11 -1.31 -5.63
C CYS A 152 -0.60 -1.20 -5.81
N PHE A 153 -0.18 -1.10 -7.06
CA PHE A 153 1.16 -0.66 -7.45
C PHE A 153 1.06 0.68 -8.15
N ILE A 154 1.93 1.60 -7.76
CA ILE A 154 2.17 2.82 -8.52
C ILE A 154 3.35 2.55 -9.46
N MET A 155 3.10 2.68 -10.74
CA MET A 155 4.03 2.40 -11.82
C MET A 155 4.53 3.72 -12.39
N VAL A 156 5.85 3.93 -12.42
CA VAL A 156 6.44 5.20 -12.85
C VAL A 156 7.50 4.95 -13.90
N ARG A 157 7.46 5.71 -14.98
CA ARG A 157 8.57 5.76 -15.95
C ARG A 157 8.75 7.16 -16.52
N PRO A 158 9.97 7.54 -16.96
CA PRO A 158 10.16 8.77 -17.72
C PRO A 158 9.40 8.72 -19.05
N ALA A 159 8.59 9.73 -19.33
CA ALA A 159 7.95 9.88 -20.63
C ALA A 159 8.82 10.70 -21.59
N ALA A 160 8.59 10.56 -22.90
CA ALA A 160 9.30 11.31 -23.94
C ALA A 160 9.06 12.84 -23.83
N THR A 161 8.01 13.26 -23.13
CA THR A 161 7.69 14.66 -22.84
C THR A 161 8.58 15.32 -21.79
N GLY A 162 9.43 14.52 -21.10
CA GLY A 162 10.25 14.97 -19.98
C GLY A 162 9.57 14.91 -18.62
N GLU A 163 8.26 14.66 -18.56
CA GLU A 163 7.50 14.37 -17.36
C GLU A 163 7.49 12.87 -17.08
N ASN A 164 7.15 12.47 -15.85
CA ASN A 164 6.96 11.06 -15.54
C ASN A 164 5.54 10.61 -15.94
N GLU A 165 5.46 9.46 -16.59
CA GLU A 165 4.20 8.72 -16.71
C GLU A 165 3.98 7.96 -15.41
N VAL A 166 2.85 8.21 -14.74
CA VAL A 166 2.50 7.60 -13.45
C VAL A 166 1.15 6.90 -13.60
N LEU A 167 1.11 5.61 -13.29
CA LEU A 167 -0.07 4.76 -13.42
C LEU A 167 -0.36 4.06 -12.09
N ALA A 168 -1.63 3.77 -11.82
CA ALA A 168 -2.05 2.93 -10.71
C ALA A 168 -2.62 1.60 -11.23
N MET A 169 -2.20 0.47 -10.64
CA MET A 169 -2.61 -0.88 -11.03
C MET A 169 -3.09 -1.68 -9.80
N ALA A 170 -4.33 -2.20 -9.80
CA ALA A 170 -4.96 -2.92 -8.69
C ALA A 170 -6.03 -3.95 -9.14
N ASP A 171 -6.30 -5.03 -8.38
CA ASP A 171 -5.49 -5.57 -7.31
C ASP A 171 -4.41 -6.48 -7.88
N CYS A 172 -3.21 -6.39 -7.37
CA CYS A 172 -2.08 -7.13 -7.93
C CYS A 172 -1.43 -8.12 -6.94
N ALA A 173 -1.88 -8.15 -5.64
CA ALA A 173 -1.16 -8.92 -4.63
C ALA A 173 -2.02 -9.54 -3.52
N ILE A 174 -3.27 -9.15 -3.32
CA ILE A 174 -4.09 -9.56 -2.16
C ILE A 174 -5.33 -10.36 -2.56
N ASN A 175 -6.22 -9.81 -3.39
CA ASN A 175 -7.51 -10.43 -3.69
C ASN A 175 -7.43 -11.35 -4.91
N ILE A 176 -7.56 -12.67 -4.68
CA ILE A 176 -7.35 -13.69 -5.72
C ILE A 176 -8.45 -13.63 -6.77
N HIS A 177 -9.71 -13.67 -6.35
CA HIS A 177 -10.90 -13.62 -7.21
C HIS A 177 -11.91 -12.64 -6.61
N PRO A 178 -11.68 -11.32 -6.76
CA PRO A 178 -12.60 -10.33 -6.20
C PRO A 178 -13.99 -10.43 -6.84
N THR A 179 -15.02 -10.27 -6.01
CA THR A 179 -16.41 -10.13 -6.43
C THR A 179 -16.64 -8.74 -7.04
N GLU A 180 -17.80 -8.54 -7.67
CA GLU A 180 -18.19 -7.23 -8.21
C GLU A 180 -18.12 -6.12 -7.14
N ASP A 181 -18.61 -6.38 -5.92
CA ASP A 181 -18.67 -5.40 -4.85
C ASP A 181 -17.26 -5.12 -4.27
N GLU A 182 -16.40 -6.13 -4.19
CA GLU A 182 -14.99 -5.97 -3.83
C GLU A 182 -14.22 -5.17 -4.89
N LEU A 183 -14.51 -5.37 -6.19
CA LEU A 183 -13.93 -4.56 -7.28
C LEU A 183 -14.33 -3.08 -7.17
N VAL A 184 -15.53 -2.78 -6.69
CA VAL A 184 -15.97 -1.39 -6.40
C VAL A 184 -15.12 -0.77 -5.29
N GLU A 185 -14.85 -1.52 -4.21
CA GLU A 185 -13.96 -1.05 -3.14
C GLU A 185 -12.53 -0.86 -3.63
N ILE A 186 -11.97 -1.85 -4.35
CA ILE A 186 -10.64 -1.78 -4.94
C ILE A 186 -10.48 -0.52 -5.81
N ALA A 187 -11.47 -0.22 -6.66
CA ALA A 187 -11.42 0.95 -7.55
C ALA A 187 -11.44 2.27 -6.77
N GLY A 188 -12.31 2.39 -5.76
CA GLY A 188 -12.41 3.59 -4.92
C GLY A 188 -11.11 3.85 -4.16
N GLU A 189 -10.59 2.83 -3.47
CA GLU A 189 -9.35 2.92 -2.71
C GLU A 189 -8.14 3.23 -3.60
N THR A 190 -8.07 2.60 -4.78
CA THR A 190 -7.01 2.84 -5.74
C THR A 190 -7.05 4.27 -6.29
N ALA A 191 -8.24 4.81 -6.57
CA ALA A 191 -8.40 6.18 -7.01
C ALA A 191 -7.99 7.20 -5.93
N GLU A 192 -8.31 6.94 -4.66
CA GLU A 192 -7.83 7.77 -3.54
C GLU A 192 -6.31 7.73 -3.42
N CYS A 193 -5.70 6.55 -3.47
CA CYS A 193 -4.25 6.39 -3.47
C CYS A 193 -3.60 7.11 -4.65
N ALA A 194 -4.13 6.97 -5.87
CA ALA A 194 -3.62 7.61 -7.06
C ALA A 194 -3.54 9.15 -6.92
N ARG A 195 -4.54 9.79 -6.31
CA ARG A 195 -4.54 11.24 -6.08
C ARG A 195 -3.39 11.72 -5.21
N ILE A 196 -2.99 10.92 -4.20
CA ILE A 196 -1.84 11.25 -3.34
C ILE A 196 -0.55 11.33 -4.16
N PHE A 197 -0.45 10.55 -5.26
CA PHE A 197 0.65 10.59 -6.21
C PHE A 197 0.50 11.62 -7.32
N GLY A 198 -0.51 12.50 -7.23
CA GLY A 198 -0.76 13.55 -8.25
C GLY A 198 -1.44 13.03 -9.52
N ILE A 199 -1.96 11.81 -9.50
CA ILE A 199 -2.75 11.26 -10.60
C ILE A 199 -4.19 11.80 -10.47
N ASP A 200 -4.73 12.37 -11.55
CA ASP A 200 -6.16 12.55 -11.69
C ASP A 200 -6.76 11.26 -12.26
N PRO A 201 -7.46 10.43 -11.42
CA PRO A 201 -7.75 9.07 -11.80
C PRO A 201 -8.73 8.97 -12.97
N GLN A 202 -8.31 8.29 -14.03
CA GLN A 202 -9.13 7.85 -15.16
C GLN A 202 -9.20 6.32 -15.09
N VAL A 203 -10.28 5.79 -14.50
CA VAL A 203 -10.36 4.40 -14.07
C VAL A 203 -10.87 3.48 -15.17
N ALA A 204 -10.11 2.46 -15.53
CA ALA A 204 -10.49 1.42 -16.49
C ALA A 204 -10.65 0.06 -15.80
N PHE A 205 -11.84 -0.52 -15.91
CA PHE A 205 -12.11 -1.91 -15.53
C PHE A 205 -11.72 -2.84 -16.67
N LEU A 206 -10.60 -3.53 -16.52
CA LEU A 206 -9.96 -4.28 -17.59
C LEU A 206 -10.62 -5.63 -17.86
N SER A 207 -10.70 -5.97 -19.14
CA SER A 207 -11.24 -7.24 -19.63
C SER A 207 -10.59 -7.56 -20.99
N TYR A 208 -10.77 -8.80 -21.46
CA TYR A 208 -10.53 -9.15 -22.86
C TYR A 208 -11.66 -8.64 -23.79
N SER A 209 -12.73 -8.08 -23.23
CA SER A 209 -13.87 -7.49 -23.92
C SER A 209 -13.86 -5.96 -23.84
N THR A 210 -14.43 -5.30 -24.83
CA THR A 210 -14.66 -3.86 -24.83
C THR A 210 -16.13 -3.60 -25.14
N LEU A 211 -16.87 -3.07 -24.16
CA LEU A 211 -18.27 -2.63 -24.27
C LEU A 211 -19.18 -3.65 -24.99
N GLY A 212 -19.09 -4.92 -24.57
CA GLY A 212 -19.92 -6.02 -25.11
C GLY A 212 -19.33 -6.75 -26.30
N SER A 213 -18.09 -6.52 -26.70
CA SER A 213 -17.45 -7.25 -27.80
C SER A 213 -17.18 -8.72 -27.48
N GLY A 214 -17.07 -9.09 -26.22
CA GLY A 214 -16.95 -10.45 -25.69
C GLY A 214 -18.14 -10.85 -24.83
N LYS A 215 -18.23 -12.14 -24.49
CA LYS A 215 -19.26 -12.71 -23.61
C LYS A 215 -18.62 -13.66 -22.62
N GLY A 216 -19.14 -13.71 -21.40
CA GLY A 216 -18.70 -14.62 -20.34
C GLY A 216 -18.85 -14.01 -18.95
N GLU A 217 -18.80 -14.85 -17.94
CA GLU A 217 -18.98 -14.45 -16.53
C GLU A 217 -17.98 -13.37 -16.10
N ASP A 218 -16.71 -13.48 -16.53
CA ASP A 218 -15.69 -12.46 -16.22
C ASP A 218 -15.96 -11.13 -16.91
N VAL A 219 -16.53 -11.13 -18.13
CA VAL A 219 -16.94 -9.91 -18.82
C VAL A 219 -18.09 -9.24 -18.08
N ASP A 220 -19.10 -10.01 -17.70
CA ASP A 220 -20.27 -9.52 -16.97
C ASP A 220 -19.87 -8.98 -15.60
N LYS A 221 -18.99 -9.68 -14.89
CA LYS A 221 -18.41 -9.22 -13.61
C LYS A 221 -17.77 -7.84 -13.74
N MET A 222 -16.88 -7.64 -14.71
CA MET A 222 -16.18 -6.36 -14.88
C MET A 222 -17.12 -5.24 -15.35
N ARG A 223 -18.09 -5.54 -16.20
CA ARG A 223 -19.14 -4.58 -16.62
C ARG A 223 -19.99 -4.14 -15.44
N ASN A 224 -20.46 -5.10 -14.66
CA ASN A 224 -21.31 -4.83 -13.49
C ASN A 224 -20.55 -4.05 -12.41
N ALA A 225 -19.31 -4.43 -12.14
CA ALA A 225 -18.45 -3.71 -11.22
C ALA A 225 -18.21 -2.25 -11.65
N ALA A 226 -17.94 -2.01 -12.93
CA ALA A 226 -17.81 -0.65 -13.47
C ALA A 226 -19.09 0.16 -13.31
N ALA A 227 -20.25 -0.43 -13.61
CA ALA A 227 -21.55 0.23 -13.46
C ALA A 227 -21.86 0.58 -11.98
N LYS A 228 -21.60 -0.38 -11.05
CA LYS A 228 -21.75 -0.15 -9.60
C LYS A 228 -20.80 0.94 -9.12
N THR A 229 -19.57 0.97 -9.62
CA THR A 229 -18.56 1.99 -9.24
C THR A 229 -18.98 3.38 -9.73
N LYS A 230 -19.47 3.51 -10.96
CA LYS A 230 -20.03 4.76 -11.50
C LYS A 230 -21.18 5.28 -10.61
N ALA A 231 -22.06 4.37 -10.15
CA ALA A 231 -23.18 4.74 -9.27
C ALA A 231 -22.72 5.18 -7.89
N LYS A 232 -21.70 4.53 -7.31
CA LYS A 232 -21.15 4.85 -5.99
C LYS A 232 -20.29 6.11 -5.99
N PHE A 233 -19.54 6.36 -7.07
CA PHE A 233 -18.59 7.47 -7.21
C PHE A 233 -18.90 8.30 -8.46
N PRO A 234 -19.99 9.10 -8.47
CA PRO A 234 -20.48 9.79 -9.68
C PRO A 234 -19.51 10.83 -10.26
N ASN A 235 -18.55 11.31 -9.45
CA ASN A 235 -17.54 12.27 -9.88
C ASN A 235 -16.21 11.62 -10.29
N LEU A 236 -16.11 10.30 -10.28
CA LEU A 236 -14.92 9.58 -10.71
C LEU A 236 -15.09 9.13 -12.16
N PRO A 237 -14.21 9.55 -13.09
CA PRO A 237 -14.25 9.07 -14.47
C PRO A 237 -13.92 7.58 -14.51
N ILE A 238 -14.88 6.78 -15.01
CA ILE A 238 -14.79 5.30 -15.01
C ILE A 238 -15.25 4.77 -16.37
N GLU A 239 -14.52 3.80 -16.91
CA GLU A 239 -14.97 3.03 -18.07
C GLU A 239 -14.75 1.53 -17.86
N GLY A 240 -15.61 0.73 -18.44
CA GLY A 240 -15.52 -0.74 -18.43
C GLY A 240 -16.84 -1.45 -18.71
N GLU A 241 -16.75 -2.69 -19.13
CA GLU A 241 -15.49 -3.46 -19.32
C GLU A 241 -14.75 -2.97 -20.57
N ILE A 242 -13.41 -2.88 -20.49
CA ILE A 242 -12.61 -2.36 -21.60
C ILE A 242 -11.28 -3.13 -21.74
N GLN A 243 -10.85 -3.37 -22.98
CA GLN A 243 -9.53 -3.95 -23.26
C GLN A 243 -8.42 -2.93 -22.98
N PHE A 244 -7.25 -3.42 -22.57
CA PHE A 244 -6.12 -2.56 -22.22
C PHE A 244 -5.67 -1.63 -23.36
N ASP A 245 -5.62 -2.14 -24.61
CA ASP A 245 -5.28 -1.33 -25.79
C ASP A 245 -6.26 -0.18 -26.04
N ALA A 246 -7.54 -0.41 -25.80
CA ALA A 246 -8.57 0.63 -25.91
C ALA A 246 -8.51 1.61 -24.73
N ALA A 247 -8.11 1.15 -23.52
CA ALA A 247 -7.96 1.99 -22.34
C ALA A 247 -6.83 3.02 -22.50
N VAL A 248 -5.70 2.65 -23.14
CA VAL A 248 -4.48 3.49 -23.16
C VAL A 248 -4.19 4.13 -24.52
N SER A 249 -4.79 3.67 -25.60
CA SER A 249 -4.49 4.17 -26.96
C SER A 249 -5.63 5.03 -27.52
N PRO A 250 -5.45 6.37 -27.67
CA PRO A 250 -6.45 7.26 -28.26
C PRO A 250 -6.90 6.82 -29.65
N ARG A 251 -6.00 6.18 -30.44
CA ARG A 251 -6.34 5.66 -31.76
C ARG A 251 -7.31 4.49 -31.67
N VAL A 252 -7.07 3.55 -30.74
CA VAL A 252 -7.93 2.38 -30.54
C VAL A 252 -9.26 2.80 -29.94
N ALA A 253 -9.24 3.70 -28.95
CA ALA A 253 -10.42 4.23 -28.31
C ALA A 253 -11.40 4.88 -29.31
N ARG A 254 -10.90 5.69 -30.25
CA ARG A 254 -11.72 6.30 -31.32
C ARG A 254 -12.49 5.27 -32.17
N THR A 255 -11.99 4.04 -32.24
CA THR A 255 -12.65 2.96 -33.01
C THR A 255 -13.60 2.15 -32.15
N LYS A 256 -13.18 1.80 -30.91
CA LYS A 256 -13.88 0.86 -30.03
C LYS A 256 -14.82 1.55 -29.01
N CYS A 257 -14.50 2.80 -28.59
CA CYS A 257 -15.16 3.49 -27.46
C CYS A 257 -15.35 4.97 -27.75
N LYS A 258 -16.04 5.33 -28.84
CA LYS A 258 -16.12 6.70 -29.37
C LYS A 258 -16.67 7.75 -28.39
N ASP A 259 -17.55 7.32 -27.48
CA ASP A 259 -18.26 8.20 -26.55
C ASP A 259 -17.68 8.16 -25.12
N SER A 260 -16.55 7.47 -24.91
CA SER A 260 -15.91 7.37 -23.61
C SER A 260 -14.93 8.51 -23.36
N GLU A 261 -15.05 9.16 -22.21
CA GLU A 261 -14.10 10.19 -21.74
C GLU A 261 -12.81 9.58 -21.16
N VAL A 262 -12.84 8.31 -20.75
CA VAL A 262 -11.71 7.58 -20.12
C VAL A 262 -10.89 6.83 -21.15
N ALA A 263 -11.55 6.21 -22.14
CA ALA A 263 -10.86 5.38 -23.13
C ALA A 263 -9.78 6.15 -23.89
N GLY A 264 -8.61 5.55 -24.01
CA GLY A 264 -7.42 6.17 -24.62
C GLY A 264 -6.59 7.04 -23.68
N HIS A 265 -7.09 7.33 -22.47
CA HIS A 265 -6.45 8.20 -21.47
C HIS A 265 -6.44 7.60 -20.07
N ALA A 266 -6.84 6.32 -19.92
CA ALA A 266 -6.84 5.66 -18.63
C ALA A 266 -5.44 5.62 -18.01
N ASN A 267 -5.38 5.85 -16.69
CA ASN A 267 -4.15 5.84 -15.90
C ASN A 267 -4.30 5.06 -14.59
N THR A 268 -5.51 4.55 -14.32
CA THR A 268 -5.84 3.74 -13.14
C THR A 268 -6.55 2.48 -13.61
N PHE A 269 -5.93 1.32 -13.40
CA PHE A 269 -6.35 0.05 -13.99
C PHE A 269 -6.81 -0.92 -12.92
N ILE A 270 -8.04 -1.42 -13.05
CA ILE A 270 -8.64 -2.43 -12.17
C ILE A 270 -8.68 -3.76 -12.91
N PHE A 271 -7.98 -4.75 -12.39
CA PHE A 271 -7.85 -6.08 -12.99
C PHE A 271 -8.97 -7.01 -12.51
N PRO A 272 -9.40 -8.00 -13.34
CA PRO A 272 -10.47 -8.92 -13.00
C PRO A 272 -10.10 -9.93 -11.89
N ASP A 273 -8.82 -10.23 -11.75
CA ASP A 273 -8.28 -11.17 -10.78
C ASP A 273 -6.78 -10.94 -10.56
N ILE A 274 -6.23 -11.61 -9.54
CA ILE A 274 -4.82 -11.46 -9.15
C ILE A 274 -3.84 -11.94 -10.24
N ASN A 275 -4.21 -12.92 -11.07
CA ASN A 275 -3.31 -13.41 -12.13
C ASN A 275 -3.09 -12.31 -13.15
N ALA A 276 -4.18 -11.68 -13.61
CA ALA A 276 -4.12 -10.58 -14.57
C ALA A 276 -3.33 -9.39 -13.98
N GLY A 277 -3.61 -8.98 -12.75
CA GLY A 277 -2.94 -7.88 -12.09
C GLY A 277 -1.46 -8.16 -11.81
N ASN A 278 -1.14 -9.31 -11.22
CA ASN A 278 0.23 -9.68 -10.86
C ASN A 278 1.13 -9.87 -12.09
N ILE A 279 0.62 -10.52 -13.12
CA ILE A 279 1.36 -10.69 -14.40
C ILE A 279 1.49 -9.33 -15.09
N GLY A 280 0.41 -8.54 -15.15
CA GLY A 280 0.35 -7.25 -15.84
C GLY A 280 1.39 -6.25 -15.31
N TYR A 281 1.42 -5.99 -13.98
CA TYR A 281 2.41 -5.04 -13.44
C TYR A 281 3.85 -5.51 -13.63
N LYS A 282 4.12 -6.84 -13.51
CA LYS A 282 5.46 -7.38 -13.73
C LYS A 282 5.92 -7.26 -15.18
N ILE A 283 5.03 -7.43 -16.14
CA ILE A 283 5.32 -7.19 -17.57
C ILE A 283 5.65 -5.71 -17.78
N ALA A 284 4.83 -4.80 -17.24
CA ALA A 284 5.09 -3.36 -17.31
C ALA A 284 6.46 -3.00 -16.67
N GLN A 285 6.76 -3.56 -15.50
CA GLN A 285 8.03 -3.35 -14.81
C GLN A 285 9.21 -3.88 -15.62
N ARG A 286 9.18 -5.13 -16.06
CA ARG A 286 10.33 -5.82 -16.64
C ARG A 286 10.57 -5.51 -18.12
N LEU A 287 9.51 -5.31 -18.89
CA LEU A 287 9.57 -5.06 -20.33
C LEU A 287 9.18 -3.62 -20.69
N GLY A 288 8.33 -2.96 -19.88
CA GLY A 288 7.88 -1.60 -20.09
C GLY A 288 8.76 -0.52 -19.46
N ASN A 289 9.84 -0.90 -18.77
CA ASN A 289 10.76 0.01 -18.07
C ASN A 289 10.08 0.88 -17.00
N PHE A 290 9.00 0.39 -16.40
CA PHE A 290 8.42 1.05 -15.24
C PHE A 290 9.16 0.69 -13.95
N GLU A 291 9.40 1.66 -13.08
CA GLU A 291 9.64 1.43 -11.67
C GLU A 291 8.30 1.09 -11.01
N ALA A 292 8.25 0.06 -10.16
CA ALA A 292 7.03 -0.39 -9.49
C ALA A 292 7.15 -0.13 -7.98
N TYR A 293 6.29 0.71 -7.45
CA TYR A 293 6.18 1.01 -6.01
C TYR A 293 4.97 0.31 -5.42
N GLY A 294 5.22 -0.66 -4.53
CA GLY A 294 4.18 -1.48 -3.92
C GLY A 294 4.69 -2.88 -3.52
N PRO A 295 3.78 -3.76 -3.07
CA PRO A 295 2.33 -3.51 -2.95
C PRO A 295 2.00 -2.49 -1.85
N ILE A 296 1.16 -1.53 -2.18
CA ILE A 296 0.60 -0.57 -1.23
C ILE A 296 -0.73 -1.16 -0.75
N LEU A 297 -0.85 -1.45 0.54
CA LEU A 297 -2.08 -1.98 1.13
C LEU A 297 -3.09 -0.86 1.36
N LEU A 298 -4.30 -1.07 0.88
CA LEU A 298 -5.39 -0.09 0.91
C LEU A 298 -6.58 -0.62 1.68
N GLY A 299 -7.43 0.28 2.17
CA GLY A 299 -8.65 -0.08 2.90
C GLY A 299 -8.45 -0.40 4.39
N LEU A 300 -7.24 -0.31 4.93
CA LEU A 300 -6.97 -0.41 6.36
C LEU A 300 -7.31 0.91 7.08
N ASN A 301 -7.75 0.81 8.35
CA ASN A 301 -8.07 1.99 9.17
C ASN A 301 -6.83 2.79 9.65
N ALA A 302 -5.64 2.32 9.38
CA ALA A 302 -4.36 3.03 9.46
C ALA A 302 -3.37 2.35 8.49
N PRO A 303 -2.41 3.09 7.91
CA PRO A 303 -1.48 2.53 6.94
C PRO A 303 -0.52 1.52 7.56
N VAL A 304 -0.54 0.32 7.02
CA VAL A 304 0.43 -0.75 7.28
C VAL A 304 0.84 -1.32 5.95
N ASN A 305 2.13 -1.27 5.63
CA ASN A 305 2.64 -1.81 4.38
C ASN A 305 3.71 -2.88 4.60
N ASP A 306 3.87 -3.73 3.59
CA ASP A 306 4.78 -4.87 3.57
C ASP A 306 5.97 -4.62 2.64
N LEU A 307 7.14 -5.05 3.10
CA LEU A 307 8.36 -5.04 2.30
C LEU A 307 8.62 -6.42 1.70
N SER A 308 9.19 -6.45 0.51
CA SER A 308 9.78 -7.69 0.01
C SER A 308 11.02 -8.06 0.82
N ARG A 309 11.21 -9.34 1.14
CA ARG A 309 12.45 -9.84 1.75
C ARG A 309 13.70 -9.56 0.89
N GLY A 310 13.50 -9.37 -0.40
CA GLY A 310 14.55 -8.99 -1.35
C GLY A 310 14.69 -7.48 -1.58
N CYS A 311 14.02 -6.63 -0.79
CA CYS A 311 14.10 -5.18 -0.92
C CYS A 311 15.51 -4.65 -0.62
N ASN A 312 15.82 -3.49 -1.18
CA ASN A 312 17.00 -2.71 -0.85
C ASN A 312 16.63 -1.46 -0.03
N ALA A 313 17.61 -0.75 0.50
CA ALA A 313 17.39 0.42 1.36
C ALA A 313 16.67 1.58 0.62
N ALA A 314 16.85 1.73 -0.68
CA ALA A 314 16.15 2.74 -1.46
C ALA A 314 14.64 2.41 -1.60
N GLU A 315 14.30 1.13 -1.74
CA GLU A 315 12.90 0.66 -1.72
C GLU A 315 12.28 0.85 -0.34
N VAL A 316 13.01 0.55 0.75
CA VAL A 316 12.54 0.82 2.12
C VAL A 316 12.27 2.31 2.31
N TYR A 317 13.20 3.19 1.90
CA TYR A 317 13.03 4.64 1.98
C TYR A 317 11.80 5.12 1.22
N SER A 318 11.62 4.66 0.00
CA SER A 318 10.47 5.02 -0.84
C SER A 318 9.15 4.55 -0.25
N MET A 319 9.10 3.27 0.20
CA MET A 319 7.90 2.71 0.82
C MET A 319 7.56 3.37 2.16
N ALA A 320 8.55 3.83 2.92
CA ALA A 320 8.32 4.58 4.15
C ALA A 320 7.61 5.92 3.88
N ILE A 321 8.06 6.67 2.87
CA ILE A 321 7.41 7.92 2.46
C ILE A 321 5.97 7.65 2.01
N ILE A 322 5.76 6.65 1.16
CA ILE A 322 4.45 6.25 0.66
C ILE A 322 3.53 5.87 1.83
N THR A 323 4.00 4.98 2.71
CA THR A 323 3.22 4.49 3.84
C THR A 323 2.79 5.61 4.79
N ALA A 324 3.71 6.51 5.12
CA ALA A 324 3.42 7.62 6.01
C ALA A 324 2.50 8.68 5.39
N ALA A 325 2.60 8.93 4.08
CA ALA A 325 1.76 9.89 3.39
C ALA A 325 0.29 9.43 3.24
N LEU A 326 0.00 8.15 3.46
CA LEU A 326 -1.36 7.59 3.51
C LEU A 326 -2.04 7.79 4.88
N ALA A 327 -1.32 8.28 5.90
CA ALA A 327 -1.82 8.45 7.28
C ALA A 327 -2.58 9.83 7.47
#